data_54fe159d34b3c84d3dea30948d905a7c
#
_entry.id   54fe159d34b3c84d3dea30948d905a7c
#
_cell.length_a   1.000
_cell.length_b   1.000
_cell.length_c   1.000
_cell.angle_alpha   90.00
_cell.angle_beta   90.00
_cell.angle_gamma   90.00
#
_symmetry.space_group_name_H-M   'P 1'
#
loop_
_entity.id
_entity.type
_entity.pdbx_description
1 polymer ?
#
loop_
_entity_poly.entity_id
_entity_poly.type
_entity_poly.pdbx_seq_one_letter_code
_entity_poly.pdbx_strand_id
1 'polypeptide(L)'
;PDEELLYDLADLFKVFSDTTRIKILFALIEGDKNVSDIAEVIHATQSAVSHQLRILKQARLVRFTRQGKNIHYSLADDHVLTVLAQGMSHICE
;
A
#
# COMPACT_ATOMS: atom_id res chain seq x y z
N PRO A 1 -25.89 -3.12 -4.88
CA PRO A 1 -25.23 -2.67 -3.65
C PRO A 1 -25.77 -1.33 -3.17
N ASP A 2 -25.64 -1.10 -1.89
CA ASP A 2 -25.93 0.18 -1.28
C ASP A 2 -25.07 1.28 -1.90
N GLU A 3 -25.64 2.44 -2.14
CA GLU A 3 -24.93 3.56 -2.76
C GLU A 3 -23.73 4.02 -1.93
N GLU A 4 -23.85 4.01 -0.60
CA GLU A 4 -22.72 4.35 0.26
C GLU A 4 -21.53 3.40 0.08
N LEU A 5 -21.81 2.11 -0.09
CA LEU A 5 -20.76 1.13 -0.35
C LEU A 5 -20.08 1.38 -1.70
N LEU A 6 -20.83 1.86 -2.68
CA LEU A 6 -20.23 2.20 -3.98
C LEU A 6 -19.30 3.40 -3.87
N TYR A 7 -19.66 4.40 -3.06
CA TYR A 7 -18.76 5.53 -2.79
C TYR A 7 -17.50 5.06 -2.07
N ASP A 8 -17.65 4.18 -1.08
CA ASP A 8 -16.51 3.63 -0.36
C ASP A 8 -15.58 2.85 -1.28
N LEU A 9 -16.15 2.07 -2.20
CA LEU A 9 -15.37 1.33 -3.18
C LEU A 9 -14.61 2.27 -4.12
N ALA A 10 -15.27 3.32 -4.58
CA ALA A 10 -14.61 4.33 -5.42
C ALA A 10 -13.47 5.01 -4.69
N ASP A 11 -13.65 5.34 -3.42
CA ASP A 11 -12.60 5.94 -2.59
C ASP A 11 -11.41 4.99 -2.43
N LEU A 12 -11.67 3.71 -2.26
CA LEU A 12 -10.61 2.71 -2.20
C LEU A 12 -9.78 2.71 -3.48
N PHE A 13 -10.44 2.72 -4.64
CA PHE A 13 -9.72 2.74 -5.91
C PHE A 13 -8.93 4.04 -6.12
N LYS A 14 -9.39 5.15 -5.56
CA LYS A 14 -8.62 6.40 -5.58
C LYS A 14 -7.30 6.25 -4.83
N VAL A 15 -7.30 5.52 -3.73
CA VAL A 15 -6.06 5.27 -2.98
C VAL A 15 -5.08 4.47 -3.83
N PHE A 16 -5.56 3.51 -4.62
CA PHE A 16 -4.71 2.75 -5.54
C PHE A 16 -4.24 3.58 -6.75
N SER A 17 -4.79 4.74 -7.01
CA SER A 17 -4.54 5.48 -8.25
C SER A 17 -3.31 6.39 -8.21
N ASP A 18 -2.44 6.23 -7.22
CA ASP A 18 -1.21 6.99 -7.10
C ASP A 18 0.01 6.10 -7.30
N THR A 19 0.92 6.50 -8.19
CA THR A 19 2.08 5.68 -8.55
C THR A 19 2.99 5.40 -7.36
N THR A 20 3.23 6.39 -6.49
CA THR A 20 4.09 6.19 -5.33
C THR A 20 3.48 5.18 -4.37
N ARG A 21 2.18 5.27 -4.14
CA ARG A 21 1.49 4.29 -3.28
C ARG A 21 1.54 2.88 -3.87
N ILE A 22 1.37 2.76 -5.19
CA ILE A 22 1.50 1.46 -5.88
C ILE A 22 2.91 0.89 -5.69
N LYS A 23 3.94 1.73 -5.83
CA LYS A 23 5.33 1.29 -5.63
C LYS A 23 5.57 0.79 -4.22
N ILE A 24 5.02 1.46 -3.22
CA ILE A 24 5.12 1.04 -1.82
C ILE A 24 4.48 -0.33 -1.63
N LEU A 25 3.26 -0.52 -2.15
CA LEU A 25 2.56 -1.78 -2.02
C LEU A 25 3.34 -2.92 -2.66
N PHE A 26 3.91 -2.71 -3.85
CA PHE A 26 4.75 -3.73 -4.49
C PHE A 26 6.03 -4.02 -3.70
N ALA A 27 6.63 -3.01 -3.09
CA ALA A 27 7.79 -3.23 -2.23
C ALA A 27 7.42 -4.13 -1.04
N LEU A 28 6.22 -3.98 -0.49
CA LEU A 28 5.76 -4.79 0.65
C LEU A 28 5.34 -6.21 0.26
N ILE A 29 5.04 -6.45 -1.01
CA ILE A 29 4.80 -7.82 -1.49
C ILE A 29 6.04 -8.70 -1.27
N GLU A 30 7.22 -8.12 -1.41
CA GLU A 30 8.48 -8.86 -1.23
C GLU A 30 8.79 -9.19 0.22
N GLY A 31 8.11 -8.54 1.16
CA GLY A 31 8.29 -8.77 2.59
C GLY A 31 8.13 -7.48 3.39
N ASP A 32 7.98 -7.64 4.69
CA ASP A 32 7.82 -6.51 5.61
C ASP A 32 9.05 -5.60 5.54
N LYS A 33 8.82 -4.28 5.64
CA LYS A 33 9.89 -3.30 5.55
C LYS A 33 9.62 -2.12 6.46
N ASN A 34 10.69 -1.51 6.96
CA ASN A 34 10.58 -0.22 7.65
C ASN A 34 10.57 0.90 6.61
N VAL A 35 10.34 2.13 7.07
CA VAL A 35 10.26 3.30 6.18
C VAL A 35 11.55 3.50 5.38
N SER A 36 12.69 3.35 6.04
CA SER A 36 14.00 3.53 5.41
C SER A 36 14.20 2.56 4.24
N ASP A 37 13.87 1.30 4.46
CA ASP A 37 14.03 0.27 3.43
C ASP A 37 13.06 0.47 2.26
N ILE A 38 11.83 0.86 2.55
CA ILE A 38 10.87 1.18 1.49
C ILE A 38 11.39 2.34 0.64
N ALA A 39 11.84 3.41 1.31
CA ALA A 39 12.36 4.60 0.63
C ALA A 39 13.51 4.25 -0.30
N GLU A 40 14.40 3.38 0.16
CA GLU A 40 15.53 2.92 -0.66
C GLU A 40 15.05 2.13 -1.88
N VAL A 41 14.13 1.19 -1.68
CA VAL A 41 13.63 0.33 -2.77
C VAL A 41 12.95 1.14 -3.87
N ILE A 42 12.13 2.12 -3.49
CA ILE A 42 11.36 2.89 -4.48
C ILE A 42 12.03 4.20 -4.89
N HIS A 43 13.23 4.48 -4.38
CA HIS A 43 14.00 5.71 -4.68
C HIS A 43 13.23 6.98 -4.32
N ALA A 44 12.66 7.00 -3.12
CA ALA A 44 11.93 8.15 -2.58
C ALA A 44 12.53 8.59 -1.27
N THR A 45 12.13 9.75 -0.77
CA THR A 45 12.54 10.21 0.55
C THR A 45 11.74 9.51 1.63
N GLN A 46 12.32 9.39 2.82
CA GLN A 46 11.60 8.81 3.96
C GLN A 46 10.35 9.63 4.32
N SER A 47 10.45 10.95 4.18
CA SER A 47 9.32 11.84 4.43
C SER A 47 8.15 11.55 3.48
N ALA A 48 8.44 11.39 2.19
CA ALA A 48 7.42 11.07 1.20
C ALA A 48 6.79 9.71 1.47
N VAL A 49 7.60 8.70 1.80
CA VAL A 49 7.13 7.36 2.13
C VAL A 49 6.24 7.38 3.36
N SER A 50 6.67 8.07 4.43
CA SER A 50 5.88 8.18 5.66
C SER A 50 4.51 8.80 5.40
N HIS A 51 4.47 9.85 4.57
CA HIS A 51 3.22 10.51 4.21
C HIS A 51 2.27 9.54 3.48
N GLN A 52 2.80 8.82 2.51
CA GLN A 52 2.00 7.86 1.75
C GLN A 52 1.56 6.65 2.57
N LEU A 53 2.41 6.17 3.48
CA LEU A 53 2.05 5.07 4.38
C LEU A 53 0.90 5.45 5.30
N ARG A 54 0.81 6.71 5.73
CA ARG A 54 -0.32 7.17 6.54
C ARG A 54 -1.63 7.03 5.77
N ILE A 55 -1.63 7.42 4.49
CA ILE A 55 -2.80 7.29 3.63
C ILE A 55 -3.18 5.82 3.44
N LEU A 56 -2.19 4.98 3.15
CA LEU A 56 -2.41 3.54 2.97
C LEU A 56 -2.94 2.87 4.24
N LYS A 57 -2.43 3.27 5.39
CA LYS A 57 -2.90 2.73 6.67
C LYS A 57 -4.34 3.13 6.96
N GLN A 58 -4.71 4.39 6.69
CA GLN A 58 -6.08 4.85 6.87
C GLN A 58 -7.05 4.11 5.96
N ALA A 59 -6.60 3.73 4.77
CA ALA A 59 -7.40 2.93 3.83
C ALA A 59 -7.37 1.44 4.14
N ARG A 60 -6.66 1.02 5.19
CA ARG A 60 -6.54 -0.37 5.63
C ARG A 60 -5.86 -1.27 4.59
N LEU A 61 -4.94 -0.71 3.80
CA LEU A 61 -4.17 -1.46 2.82
C LEU A 61 -2.84 -1.93 3.36
N VAL A 62 -2.33 -1.27 4.40
CA VAL A 62 -1.13 -1.70 5.12
C VAL A 62 -1.40 -1.71 6.62
N ARG A 63 -0.61 -2.49 7.31
CA ARG A 63 -0.58 -2.51 8.77
C ARG A 63 0.87 -2.40 9.20
N PHE A 64 1.10 -2.16 10.49
CA PHE A 64 2.46 -2.11 11.01
C PHE A 64 2.56 -2.88 12.31
N THR A 65 3.78 -3.32 12.60
CA THR A 65 4.15 -3.88 13.89
C THR A 65 5.36 -3.14 14.41
N ARG A 66 5.40 -2.95 15.73
CA ARG A 66 6.54 -2.33 16.38
C ARG A 66 7.46 -3.43 16.92
N GLN A 67 8.73 -3.37 16.53
CA GLN A 67 9.76 -4.30 17.02
C GLN A 67 10.87 -3.45 17.64
N GLY A 68 10.80 -3.26 18.95
CA GLY A 68 11.70 -2.36 19.65
C GLY A 68 11.46 -0.92 19.20
N LYS A 69 12.50 -0.28 18.66
CA LYS A 69 12.41 1.09 18.13
C LYS A 69 12.01 1.12 16.67
N ASN A 70 11.94 -0.04 16.02
CA ASN A 70 11.64 -0.12 14.60
C ASN A 70 10.17 -0.39 14.37
N ILE A 71 9.65 0.22 13.30
CA ILE A 71 8.27 -0.02 12.85
C ILE A 71 8.36 -0.68 11.48
N HIS A 72 7.78 -1.86 11.36
CA HIS A 72 7.75 -2.62 10.11
C HIS A 72 6.34 -2.61 9.54
N TYR A 73 6.25 -2.29 8.26
CA TYR A 73 4.98 -2.27 7.54
C TYR A 73 4.83 -3.53 6.71
N SER A 74 3.59 -3.98 6.55
CA SER A 74 3.24 -5.11 5.71
C SER A 74 1.91 -4.85 5.04
N LEU A 75 1.59 -5.62 4.00
CA LEU A 75 0.26 -5.58 3.41
C LEU A 75 -0.75 -6.03 4.47
N ALA A 76 -1.92 -5.38 4.49
CA ALA A 76 -2.93 -5.64 5.52
C ALA A 76 -3.46 -7.07 5.47
N ASP A 77 -3.66 -7.59 4.25
CA ASP A 77 -4.19 -8.93 4.04
C ASP A 77 -3.97 -9.38 2.58
N ASP A 78 -4.42 -10.58 2.27
CA ASP A 78 -4.26 -11.15 0.92
C ASP A 78 -5.13 -10.47 -0.13
N HIS A 79 -6.17 -9.75 0.28
CA HIS A 79 -7.00 -9.01 -0.68
C HIS A 79 -6.19 -7.95 -1.42
N VAL A 80 -5.28 -7.28 -0.71
CA VAL A 80 -4.45 -6.23 -1.31
C VAL A 80 -3.57 -6.85 -2.40
N LEU A 81 -2.93 -7.97 -2.10
CA LEU A 81 -2.11 -8.70 -3.07
C LEU A 81 -2.94 -9.11 -4.29
N THR A 82 -4.13 -9.65 -4.05
CA THR A 82 -5.01 -10.11 -5.12
C THR A 82 -5.42 -8.97 -6.06
N VAL A 83 -5.79 -7.82 -5.50
CA VAL A 83 -6.17 -6.65 -6.32
C VAL A 83 -5.01 -6.21 -7.20
N LEU A 84 -3.80 -6.11 -6.63
CA LEU A 84 -2.62 -5.72 -7.40
C LEU A 84 -2.29 -6.74 -8.49
N ALA A 85 -2.33 -8.01 -8.16
CA ALA A 85 -2.04 -9.08 -9.12
C ALA A 85 -3.04 -9.10 -10.26
N GLN A 86 -4.34 -8.93 -9.96
CA GLN A 86 -5.37 -8.89 -10.99
C GLN A 86 -5.20 -7.67 -11.89
N GLY A 87 -4.91 -6.51 -11.31
CA GLY A 87 -4.65 -5.31 -12.10
C GLY A 87 -3.48 -5.47 -13.04
N MET A 88 -2.38 -6.02 -12.55
CA MET A 88 -1.18 -6.27 -13.37
C MET A 88 -1.47 -7.28 -14.48
N SER A 89 -2.16 -8.36 -14.16
CA SER A 89 -2.55 -9.37 -15.14
C SER A 89 -3.39 -8.76 -16.27
N HIS A 90 -4.33 -7.91 -15.91
CA HIS A 90 -5.18 -7.24 -16.88
C HIS A 90 -4.38 -6.33 -17.83
N ILE A 91 -3.45 -5.56 -17.29
CA ILE A 91 -2.64 -4.64 -18.08
C ILE A 91 -1.68 -5.40 -19.02
N CYS A 92 -1.15 -6.52 -18.56
CA CYS A 92 -0.15 -7.30 -19.30
C CYS A 92 -0.73 -8.28 -20.30
N GLU A 93 -2.05 -8.35 -20.41
CA GLU A 93 -2.71 -9.23 -21.40
C GLU A 93 -2.35 -8.88 -22.82
#